data_68ef986fec111345a7cb6ae4d5e96ced
#
_entry.id   68ef986fec111345a7cb6ae4d5e96ced
#
_cell.length_a   1.000
_cell.length_b   1.000
_cell.length_c   1.000
_cell.angle_alpha   90.00
_cell.angle_beta   90.00
_cell.angle_gamma   90.00
#
_symmetry.space_group_name_H-M   'P 1'
#
loop_
_entity.id
_entity.type
_entity.pdbx_description
1 polymer ?
#
loop_
_entity_poly.entity_id
_entity_poly.type
_entity_poly.pdbx_seq_one_letter_code
_entity_poly.pdbx_strand_id
1 'polypeptide(L)'
;MPTALITGAGRGLGAELARQYAADGWEVIGTTRRELEMTDRSQISRFAKDLKAKPIDLLFCNAGIVGKKGMAPGRFDFDSWEEVLRVNLLGPAALADALLENVAASERRLIAMMSSRLGSISEATGMTLPYATSKAALNMLVKGLAAHLSDRGIIVVALSPGWVRTDMGGAQAPLTPEGSVTGLRKVIDKLEPTDSGRFFSHDGKEIPW
;
A
#
# COMPACT_ATOMS: atom_id res chain seq x y z
N MET A 1 -12.25 16.38 11.16
CA MET A 1 -11.50 16.35 9.87
C MET A 1 -10.77 15.01 9.84
N PRO A 2 -11.05 14.16 8.86
CA PRO A 2 -10.40 12.86 8.80
C PRO A 2 -8.92 12.97 8.46
N THR A 3 -8.11 12.02 8.91
CA THR A 3 -6.66 11.98 8.73
C THR A 3 -6.25 10.81 7.85
N ALA A 4 -5.48 11.09 6.78
CA ALA A 4 -4.86 10.07 5.94
C ALA A 4 -3.34 10.10 6.12
N LEU A 5 -2.74 8.96 6.47
CA LEU A 5 -1.31 8.75 6.44
C LEU A 5 -0.95 7.98 5.17
N ILE A 6 -0.08 8.56 4.33
CA ILE A 6 0.28 8.01 3.02
C ILE A 6 1.79 7.89 2.92
N THR A 7 2.31 6.66 2.78
CA THR A 7 3.75 6.45 2.59
C THR A 7 4.15 6.61 1.12
N GLY A 8 5.37 7.11 0.88
CA GLY A 8 5.88 7.34 -0.47
C GLY A 8 5.15 8.49 -1.19
N ALA A 9 4.75 9.53 -0.47
CA ALA A 9 3.96 10.66 -0.96
C ALA A 9 4.76 11.69 -1.79
N GLY A 10 6.06 11.50 -1.98
CA GLY A 10 6.92 12.48 -2.66
C GLY A 10 6.78 12.50 -4.19
N ARG A 11 6.22 11.48 -4.83
CA ARG A 11 6.05 11.37 -6.29
C ARG A 11 5.00 10.32 -6.68
N GLY A 12 4.67 10.30 -7.98
CA GLY A 12 3.80 9.27 -8.57
C GLY A 12 2.44 9.17 -7.89
N LEU A 13 1.98 7.94 -7.64
CA LEU A 13 0.68 7.66 -7.04
C LEU A 13 0.56 8.22 -5.62
N GLY A 14 1.62 8.16 -4.81
CA GLY A 14 1.59 8.67 -3.45
C GLY A 14 1.40 10.18 -3.37
N ALA A 15 2.07 10.94 -4.24
CA ALA A 15 1.89 12.40 -4.34
C ALA A 15 0.47 12.74 -4.81
N GLU A 16 -0.05 12.00 -5.77
CA GLU A 16 -1.41 12.24 -6.28
C GLU A 16 -2.48 11.86 -5.24
N LEU A 17 -2.30 10.75 -4.48
CA LEU A 17 -3.15 10.42 -3.34
C LEU A 17 -3.18 11.57 -2.32
N ALA A 18 -1.99 12.06 -1.93
CA ALA A 18 -1.88 13.17 -0.99
C ALA A 18 -2.59 14.42 -1.50
N ARG A 19 -2.41 14.76 -2.77
CA ARG A 19 -3.06 15.92 -3.41
C ARG A 19 -4.58 15.80 -3.41
N GLN A 20 -5.13 14.64 -3.82
CA GLN A 20 -6.57 14.45 -3.89
C GLN A 20 -7.25 14.41 -2.52
N TYR A 21 -6.64 13.76 -1.51
CA TYR A 21 -7.18 13.77 -0.16
C TYR A 21 -7.14 15.16 0.48
N ALA A 22 -6.05 15.91 0.29
CA ALA A 22 -5.94 17.29 0.78
C ALA A 22 -6.98 18.21 0.11
N ALA A 23 -7.22 18.05 -1.20
CA ALA A 23 -8.23 18.83 -1.92
C ALA A 23 -9.66 18.60 -1.39
N ASP A 24 -9.94 17.42 -0.84
CA ASP A 24 -11.23 17.09 -0.23
C ASP A 24 -11.27 17.38 1.29
N GLY A 25 -10.34 18.16 1.79
CA GLY A 25 -10.35 18.65 3.18
C GLY A 25 -9.87 17.64 4.22
N TRP A 26 -9.14 16.58 3.81
CA TRP A 26 -8.48 15.69 4.75
C TRP A 26 -7.19 16.30 5.28
N GLU A 27 -6.87 16.00 6.52
CA GLU A 27 -5.52 16.17 7.01
C GLU A 27 -4.64 15.06 6.43
N VAL A 28 -3.57 15.43 5.67
CA VAL A 28 -2.69 14.47 5.03
C VAL A 28 -1.31 14.45 5.68
N ILE A 29 -0.93 13.29 6.21
CA ILE A 29 0.43 12.99 6.69
C ILE A 29 1.11 12.20 5.58
N GLY A 30 1.75 12.91 4.65
CA GLY A 30 2.53 12.29 3.58
C GLY A 30 3.98 12.07 4.02
N THR A 31 4.54 10.87 3.81
CA THR A 31 5.95 10.61 4.10
C THR A 31 6.73 10.27 2.84
N THR A 32 7.96 10.73 2.80
CA THR A 32 8.96 10.35 1.79
C THR A 32 9.99 9.39 2.39
N ARG A 33 10.86 8.82 1.56
CA ARG A 33 11.95 7.95 2.04
C ARG A 33 12.86 8.63 3.06
N ARG A 34 13.04 9.96 2.98
CA ARG A 34 13.87 10.72 3.93
C ARG A 34 13.24 10.83 5.30
N GLU A 35 11.91 10.92 5.34
CA GLU A 35 11.13 11.08 6.58
C GLU A 35 10.79 9.73 7.22
N LEU A 36 10.60 8.70 6.39
CA LEU A 36 10.25 7.37 6.84
C LEU A 36 10.84 6.30 5.89
N GLU A 37 12.01 5.77 6.27
CA GLU A 37 12.62 4.64 5.57
C GLU A 37 11.94 3.34 5.97
N MET A 38 11.24 2.71 5.02
CA MET A 38 10.43 1.51 5.27
C MET A 38 11.25 0.28 5.71
N THR A 39 12.57 0.30 5.52
CA THR A 39 13.47 -0.77 5.97
C THR A 39 14.05 -0.53 7.37
N ASP A 40 13.87 0.66 7.94
CA ASP A 40 14.34 1.04 9.27
C ASP A 40 13.23 0.95 10.32
N ARG A 41 13.17 -0.18 11.02
CA ARG A 41 12.18 -0.42 12.08
C ARG A 41 12.28 0.57 13.23
N SER A 42 13.49 1.07 13.54
CA SER A 42 13.69 2.04 14.61
C SER A 42 13.09 3.40 14.22
N GLN A 43 13.22 3.78 12.96
CA GLN A 43 12.60 4.99 12.42
C GLN A 43 11.07 4.86 12.39
N ILE A 44 10.53 3.71 11.98
CA ILE A 44 9.08 3.43 12.02
C ILE A 44 8.54 3.56 13.44
N SER A 45 9.23 2.95 14.42
CA SER A 45 8.81 3.02 15.84
C SER A 45 8.85 4.45 16.39
N ARG A 46 9.88 5.24 16.06
CA ARG A 46 9.95 6.66 16.45
C ARG A 46 8.84 7.47 15.82
N PHE A 47 8.63 7.32 14.52
CA PHE A 47 7.57 8.01 13.79
C PHE A 47 6.19 7.75 14.39
N ALA A 48 5.88 6.49 14.72
CA ALA A 48 4.62 6.14 15.39
C ALA A 48 4.49 6.79 16.78
N LYS A 49 5.57 6.83 17.57
CA LYS A 49 5.59 7.50 18.87
C LYS A 49 5.37 9.01 18.76
N ASP A 50 5.95 9.64 17.74
CA ASP A 50 5.82 11.09 17.50
C ASP A 50 4.38 11.48 17.13
N LEU A 51 3.65 10.58 16.47
CA LEU A 51 2.21 10.76 16.19
C LEU A 51 1.34 10.63 17.44
N LYS A 52 1.87 10.09 18.54
CA LYS A 52 1.15 9.87 19.80
C LYS A 52 -0.16 9.08 19.55
N ALA A 53 -1.24 9.52 20.18
CA ALA A 53 -2.56 8.91 20.01
C ALA A 53 -3.40 9.57 18.90
N LYS A 54 -2.77 10.20 17.90
CA LYS A 54 -3.50 10.84 16.80
C LYS A 54 -4.30 9.81 16.01
N PRO A 55 -5.63 9.93 15.90
CA PRO A 55 -6.43 9.02 15.09
C PRO A 55 -6.06 9.10 13.62
N ILE A 56 -5.96 7.94 12.96
CA ILE A 56 -5.66 7.80 11.53
C ILE A 56 -6.83 7.07 10.87
N ASP A 57 -7.64 7.79 10.11
CA ASP A 57 -8.82 7.25 9.43
C ASP A 57 -8.45 6.36 8.25
N LEU A 58 -7.35 6.68 7.57
CA LEU A 58 -6.79 5.91 6.48
C LEU A 58 -5.27 5.79 6.63
N LEU A 59 -4.77 4.59 6.89
CA LEU A 59 -3.38 4.24 6.72
C LEU A 59 -3.17 3.66 5.32
N PHE A 60 -2.55 4.45 4.42
CA PHE A 60 -2.28 4.02 3.05
C PHE A 60 -0.79 3.65 2.87
N CYS A 61 -0.48 2.36 2.92
CA CYS A 61 0.86 1.84 2.66
C CYS A 61 1.12 1.79 1.15
N ASN A 62 1.58 2.91 0.58
CA ASN A 62 1.83 3.05 -0.87
C ASN A 62 3.30 2.89 -1.26
N ALA A 63 4.25 3.19 -0.38
CA ALA A 63 5.68 3.05 -0.69
C ALA A 63 6.04 1.65 -1.21
N GLY A 64 6.82 1.59 -2.27
CA GLY A 64 7.24 0.32 -2.87
C GLY A 64 8.28 0.50 -3.96
N ILE A 65 9.02 -0.58 -4.24
CA ILE A 65 10.05 -0.66 -5.27
C ILE A 65 9.86 -1.93 -6.12
N VAL A 66 10.36 -1.89 -7.36
CA VAL A 66 10.37 -3.07 -8.26
C VAL A 66 11.64 -3.91 -8.09
N GLY A 67 12.71 -3.29 -7.61
CA GLY A 67 14.04 -3.90 -7.57
C GLY A 67 14.74 -3.90 -8.94
N LYS A 68 15.79 -4.70 -9.07
CA LYS A 68 16.59 -4.80 -10.28
C LYS A 68 15.79 -5.43 -11.42
N LYS A 69 15.84 -4.83 -12.60
CA LYS A 69 15.18 -5.35 -13.79
C LYS A 69 15.96 -6.50 -14.44
N GLY A 70 15.27 -7.34 -15.24
CA GLY A 70 15.90 -8.40 -16.03
C GLY A 70 16.33 -9.64 -15.24
N MET A 71 15.84 -9.80 -14.02
CA MET A 71 16.04 -11.05 -13.26
C MET A 71 15.26 -12.21 -13.89
N ALA A 72 15.91 -13.35 -14.00
CA ALA A 72 15.33 -14.58 -14.52
C ALA A 72 15.93 -15.78 -13.79
N PRO A 73 15.33 -16.98 -13.86
CA PRO A 73 15.92 -18.20 -13.34
C PRO A 73 17.39 -18.38 -13.80
N GLY A 74 18.28 -18.68 -12.86
CA GLY A 74 19.72 -18.77 -13.08
C GLY A 74 20.49 -17.42 -13.04
N ARG A 75 19.80 -16.28 -12.94
CA ARG A 75 20.40 -14.93 -12.86
C ARG A 75 19.67 -14.03 -11.86
N PHE A 76 19.25 -14.61 -10.73
CA PHE A 76 18.64 -13.81 -9.64
C PHE A 76 19.71 -13.05 -8.86
N ASP A 77 19.38 -11.81 -8.53
CA ASP A 77 20.11 -10.98 -7.58
C ASP A 77 19.33 -11.01 -6.26
N PHE A 78 19.76 -11.86 -5.33
CA PHE A 78 19.06 -12.08 -4.08
C PHE A 78 19.12 -10.87 -3.16
N ASP A 79 20.19 -10.08 -3.17
CA ASP A 79 20.28 -8.84 -2.37
C ASP A 79 19.19 -7.85 -2.80
N SER A 80 19.02 -7.68 -4.11
CA SER A 80 17.95 -6.85 -4.65
C SER A 80 16.56 -7.44 -4.36
N TRP A 81 16.41 -8.76 -4.36
CA TRP A 81 15.14 -9.42 -4.01
C TRP A 81 14.79 -9.22 -2.53
N GLU A 82 15.76 -9.37 -1.65
CA GLU A 82 15.57 -9.11 -0.22
C GLU A 82 15.19 -7.65 0.04
N GLU A 83 15.83 -6.68 -0.63
CA GLU A 83 15.43 -5.27 -0.52
C GLU A 83 13.97 -5.07 -0.92
N VAL A 84 13.53 -5.69 -2.02
CA VAL A 84 12.11 -5.63 -2.45
C VAL A 84 11.18 -6.17 -1.38
N LEU A 85 11.50 -7.31 -0.77
CA LEU A 85 10.70 -7.88 0.32
C LEU A 85 10.70 -6.99 1.57
N ARG A 86 11.83 -6.41 1.93
CA ARG A 86 11.94 -5.49 3.07
C ARG A 86 11.05 -4.26 2.88
N VAL A 87 11.11 -3.64 1.70
CA VAL A 87 10.33 -2.42 1.41
C VAL A 87 8.86 -2.72 1.20
N ASN A 88 8.53 -3.74 0.39
CA ASN A 88 7.15 -3.94 -0.08
C ASN A 88 6.29 -4.77 0.89
N LEU A 89 6.90 -5.53 1.79
CA LEU A 89 6.20 -6.42 2.72
C LEU A 89 6.48 -6.08 4.18
N LEU A 90 7.76 -6.16 4.60
CA LEU A 90 8.11 -6.03 6.02
C LEU A 90 7.94 -4.59 6.52
N GLY A 91 8.19 -3.60 5.68
CA GLY A 91 7.97 -2.20 6.00
C GLY A 91 6.48 -1.89 6.27
N PRO A 92 5.56 -2.17 5.33
CA PRO A 92 4.13 -2.03 5.55
C PRO A 92 3.61 -2.82 6.76
N ALA A 93 4.10 -4.04 6.98
CA ALA A 93 3.75 -4.84 8.15
C ALA A 93 4.15 -4.14 9.46
N ALA A 94 5.40 -3.68 9.55
CA ALA A 94 5.91 -2.98 10.73
C ALA A 94 5.18 -1.65 10.97
N LEU A 95 4.82 -0.92 9.90
CA LEU A 95 4.09 0.33 10.04
C LEU A 95 2.65 0.11 10.48
N ALA A 96 1.96 -0.89 9.91
CA ALA A 96 0.60 -1.25 10.33
C ALA A 96 0.56 -1.69 11.81
N ASP A 97 1.56 -2.47 12.26
CA ASP A 97 1.70 -2.89 13.65
C ASP A 97 1.95 -1.67 14.56
N ALA A 98 2.89 -0.80 14.21
CA ALA A 98 3.25 0.37 15.02
C ALA A 98 2.13 1.42 15.14
N LEU A 99 1.24 1.52 14.14
CA LEU A 99 0.13 2.49 14.08
C LEU A 99 -1.23 1.87 14.37
N LEU A 100 -1.27 0.62 14.82
CA LEU A 100 -2.51 -0.11 15.02
C LEU A 100 -3.49 0.62 15.95
N GLU A 101 -3.00 1.17 17.04
CA GLU A 101 -3.84 1.91 18.01
C GLU A 101 -4.31 3.26 17.44
N ASN A 102 -3.51 3.90 16.60
CA ASN A 102 -3.91 5.13 15.91
C ASN A 102 -5.07 4.87 14.92
N VAL A 103 -4.99 3.76 14.18
CA VAL A 103 -6.07 3.35 13.27
C VAL A 103 -7.32 2.95 14.05
N ALA A 104 -7.17 2.14 15.11
CA ALA A 104 -8.30 1.70 15.93
C ALA A 104 -9.03 2.85 16.64
N ALA A 105 -8.33 3.95 16.95
CA ALA A 105 -8.90 5.14 17.59
C ALA A 105 -9.69 6.03 16.63
N SER A 106 -9.62 5.79 15.32
CA SER A 106 -10.33 6.58 14.30
C SER A 106 -11.76 6.07 14.06
N GLU A 107 -12.54 6.85 13.32
CA GLU A 107 -13.90 6.45 12.93
C GLU A 107 -13.89 5.44 11.76
N ARG A 108 -13.04 5.65 10.75
CA ARG A 108 -13.02 4.80 9.54
C ARG A 108 -12.27 3.50 9.71
N ARG A 109 -11.25 3.44 10.55
CA ARG A 109 -10.46 2.25 10.88
C ARG A 109 -9.99 1.47 9.65
N LEU A 110 -9.34 2.16 8.69
CA LEU A 110 -9.01 1.60 7.40
C LEU A 110 -7.49 1.52 7.16
N ILE A 111 -7.02 0.34 6.79
CA ILE A 111 -5.66 0.07 6.31
C ILE A 111 -5.74 -0.36 4.84
N ALA A 112 -5.19 0.43 3.94
CA ALA A 112 -5.08 0.14 2.52
C ALA A 112 -3.63 -0.17 2.15
N MET A 113 -3.37 -1.33 1.56
CA MET A 113 -2.06 -1.76 1.11
C MET A 113 -1.97 -1.66 -0.41
N MET A 114 -1.03 -0.86 -0.93
CA MET A 114 -0.79 -0.78 -2.38
C MET A 114 -0.14 -2.07 -2.87
N SER A 115 -0.95 -2.94 -3.41
CA SER A 115 -0.53 -4.17 -4.08
C SER A 115 -0.41 -3.96 -5.59
N SER A 116 -0.51 -5.01 -6.34
CA SER A 116 -0.46 -5.02 -7.81
C SER A 116 -1.16 -6.28 -8.31
N ARG A 117 -1.79 -6.22 -9.48
CA ARG A 117 -2.32 -7.41 -10.16
C ARG A 117 -1.25 -8.49 -10.35
N LEU A 118 0.04 -8.09 -10.48
CA LEU A 118 1.17 -9.03 -10.52
C LEU A 118 1.35 -9.85 -9.22
N GLY A 119 0.71 -9.45 -8.13
CA GLY A 119 0.65 -10.23 -6.89
C GLY A 119 -0.47 -11.27 -6.84
N SER A 120 -1.32 -11.34 -7.87
CA SER A 120 -2.29 -12.44 -8.00
C SER A 120 -1.58 -13.73 -8.40
N ILE A 121 -1.74 -14.78 -7.59
CA ILE A 121 -1.19 -16.11 -7.88
C ILE A 121 -1.99 -16.75 -9.02
N SER A 122 -3.31 -16.52 -9.04
CA SER A 122 -4.21 -17.04 -10.09
C SER A 122 -3.90 -16.46 -11.48
N GLU A 123 -3.38 -15.22 -11.54
CA GLU A 123 -3.05 -14.53 -12.79
C GLU A 123 -1.52 -14.45 -13.04
N ALA A 124 -0.72 -15.29 -12.40
CA ALA A 124 0.74 -15.22 -12.46
C ALA A 124 1.28 -15.44 -13.89
N THR A 125 2.11 -14.51 -14.36
CA THR A 125 2.72 -14.53 -15.71
C THR A 125 4.21 -14.83 -15.70
N GLY A 126 4.84 -14.93 -14.51
CA GLY A 126 6.29 -15.11 -14.36
C GLY A 126 7.09 -13.81 -14.55
N MET A 127 6.43 -12.67 -14.78
CA MET A 127 7.10 -11.38 -14.91
C MET A 127 7.55 -10.85 -13.54
N THR A 128 8.72 -10.18 -13.52
CA THR A 128 9.22 -9.45 -12.34
C THR A 128 9.07 -10.21 -11.03
N LEU A 129 9.57 -11.47 -10.97
CA LEU A 129 9.38 -12.38 -9.83
C LEU A 129 9.64 -11.75 -8.46
N PRO A 130 10.72 -10.97 -8.22
CA PRO A 130 10.92 -10.34 -6.92
C PRO A 130 9.78 -9.42 -6.51
N TYR A 131 9.28 -8.63 -7.44
CA TYR A 131 8.15 -7.71 -7.21
C TYR A 131 6.85 -8.50 -7.04
N ALA A 132 6.56 -9.42 -7.97
CA ALA A 132 5.34 -10.24 -7.94
C ALA A 132 5.21 -11.02 -6.63
N THR A 133 6.29 -11.70 -6.21
CA THR A 133 6.31 -12.46 -4.94
C THR A 133 6.15 -11.53 -3.73
N SER A 134 6.74 -10.34 -3.75
CA SER A 134 6.54 -9.37 -2.65
C SER A 134 5.08 -8.91 -2.55
N LYS A 135 4.39 -8.74 -3.70
CA LYS A 135 2.98 -8.33 -3.72
C LYS A 135 2.03 -9.48 -3.38
N ALA A 136 2.36 -10.72 -3.77
CA ALA A 136 1.64 -11.92 -3.31
C ALA A 136 1.77 -12.11 -1.79
N ALA A 137 2.97 -11.92 -1.25
CA ALA A 137 3.19 -11.96 0.20
C ALA A 137 2.44 -10.82 0.94
N LEU A 138 2.40 -9.61 0.36
CA LEU A 138 1.61 -8.50 0.88
C LEU A 138 0.10 -8.80 0.86
N ASN A 139 -0.39 -9.47 -0.19
CA ASN A 139 -1.76 -9.93 -0.30
C ASN A 139 -2.11 -10.92 0.83
N MET A 140 -1.20 -11.87 1.12
CA MET A 140 -1.37 -12.79 2.26
C MET A 140 -1.37 -12.05 3.60
N LEU A 141 -0.50 -11.05 3.77
CA LEU A 141 -0.50 -10.19 4.96
C LEU A 141 -1.85 -9.48 5.13
N VAL A 142 -2.42 -8.90 4.07
CA VAL A 142 -3.74 -8.27 4.09
C VAL A 142 -4.81 -9.24 4.56
N LYS A 143 -4.83 -10.46 4.00
CA LYS A 143 -5.79 -11.50 4.38
C LYS A 143 -5.66 -11.88 5.86
N GLY A 144 -4.44 -12.05 6.33
CA GLY A 144 -4.13 -12.39 7.73
C GLY A 144 -4.50 -11.27 8.69
N LEU A 145 -4.13 -10.01 8.39
CA LEU A 145 -4.48 -8.86 9.22
C LEU A 145 -6.00 -8.64 9.28
N ALA A 146 -6.71 -8.78 8.16
CA ALA A 146 -8.16 -8.68 8.13
C ALA A 146 -8.84 -9.68 9.07
N ALA A 147 -8.36 -10.92 9.11
CA ALA A 147 -8.87 -11.95 10.01
C ALA A 147 -8.55 -11.63 11.49
N HIS A 148 -7.32 -11.19 11.78
CA HIS A 148 -6.92 -10.86 13.15
C HIS A 148 -7.56 -9.59 13.72
N LEU A 149 -7.93 -8.63 12.86
CA LEU A 149 -8.41 -7.32 13.28
C LEU A 149 -9.92 -7.16 13.13
N SER A 150 -10.64 -8.21 12.73
CA SER A 150 -12.09 -8.21 12.54
C SER A 150 -12.85 -7.75 13.80
N ASP A 151 -12.48 -8.29 14.97
CA ASP A 151 -13.12 -7.97 16.25
C ASP A 151 -12.87 -6.51 16.70
N ARG A 152 -11.87 -5.86 16.11
CA ARG A 152 -11.56 -4.44 16.34
C ARG A 152 -12.27 -3.52 15.33
N GLY A 153 -13.01 -4.08 14.39
CA GLY A 153 -13.70 -3.34 13.33
C GLY A 153 -12.75 -2.64 12.36
N ILE A 154 -11.51 -3.12 12.21
CA ILE A 154 -10.52 -2.55 11.30
C ILE A 154 -10.65 -3.23 9.94
N ILE A 155 -10.86 -2.44 8.91
CA ILE A 155 -10.92 -2.90 7.52
C ILE A 155 -9.50 -2.89 6.95
N VAL A 156 -9.07 -4.02 6.37
CA VAL A 156 -7.75 -4.13 5.72
C VAL A 156 -7.95 -4.63 4.29
N VAL A 157 -7.48 -3.88 3.29
CA VAL A 157 -7.66 -4.25 1.88
C VAL A 157 -6.36 -4.13 1.08
N ALA A 158 -6.23 -4.98 0.05
CA ALA A 158 -5.23 -4.84 -0.99
C ALA A 158 -5.81 -4.08 -2.18
N LEU A 159 -5.04 -3.15 -2.75
CA LEU A 159 -5.45 -2.35 -3.88
C LEU A 159 -4.43 -2.45 -5.02
N SER A 160 -4.89 -2.63 -6.25
CA SER A 160 -4.08 -2.55 -7.45
C SER A 160 -4.40 -1.28 -8.22
N PRO A 161 -3.41 -0.41 -8.48
CA PRO A 161 -3.62 0.87 -9.16
C PRO A 161 -3.81 0.72 -10.67
N GLY A 162 -3.66 -0.49 -11.22
CA GLY A 162 -3.51 -0.71 -12.66
C GLY A 162 -2.09 -0.39 -13.14
N TRP A 163 -1.91 -0.32 -14.46
CA TRP A 163 -0.63 0.07 -15.07
C TRP A 163 -0.63 1.57 -15.33
N VAL A 164 0.17 2.30 -14.54
CA VAL A 164 0.08 3.77 -14.40
C VAL A 164 1.36 4.44 -14.86
N ARG A 165 1.26 5.56 -15.57
CA ARG A 165 2.38 6.41 -16.04
C ARG A 165 3.09 7.08 -14.86
N THR A 166 4.08 6.38 -14.33
CA THR A 166 4.99 6.80 -13.26
C THR A 166 6.41 6.36 -13.63
N ASP A 167 7.40 6.76 -12.87
CA ASP A 167 8.79 6.26 -13.06
C ASP A 167 8.86 4.73 -13.02
N MET A 168 7.99 4.10 -12.24
CA MET A 168 7.90 2.65 -12.13
C MET A 168 7.20 2.01 -13.34
N GLY A 169 6.06 2.56 -13.75
CA GLY A 169 5.23 2.00 -14.81
C GLY A 169 5.67 2.36 -16.22
N GLY A 170 6.44 3.44 -16.37
CA GLY A 170 6.92 3.93 -17.66
C GLY A 170 5.88 4.75 -18.44
N ALA A 171 6.36 5.40 -19.52
CA ALA A 171 5.55 6.32 -20.32
C ALA A 171 4.44 5.63 -21.13
N GLN A 172 4.59 4.33 -21.43
CA GLN A 172 3.64 3.56 -22.23
C GLN A 172 2.42 3.07 -21.43
N ALA A 173 2.39 3.30 -20.12
CA ALA A 173 1.26 2.89 -19.32
C ALA A 173 -0.02 3.66 -19.72
N PRO A 174 -1.19 2.97 -19.80
CA PRO A 174 -2.42 3.58 -20.29
C PRO A 174 -3.05 4.57 -19.30
N LEU A 175 -2.85 4.33 -17.99
CA LEU A 175 -3.49 5.13 -16.96
C LEU A 175 -2.62 6.33 -16.54
N THR A 176 -3.27 7.46 -16.27
CA THR A 176 -2.65 8.58 -15.58
C THR A 176 -2.65 8.34 -14.06
N PRO A 177 -1.71 8.92 -13.29
CA PRO A 177 -1.79 8.88 -11.82
C PRO A 177 -3.13 9.41 -11.29
N GLU A 178 -3.62 10.51 -11.86
CA GLU A 178 -4.91 11.10 -11.49
C GLU A 178 -6.07 10.14 -11.68
N GLY A 179 -6.21 9.53 -12.86
CA GLY A 179 -7.30 8.60 -13.14
C GLY A 179 -7.26 7.35 -12.28
N SER A 180 -6.05 6.79 -12.08
CA SER A 180 -5.85 5.65 -11.20
C SER A 180 -6.23 5.96 -9.74
N VAL A 181 -5.74 7.08 -9.19
CA VAL A 181 -6.02 7.49 -7.81
C VAL A 181 -7.49 7.83 -7.61
N THR A 182 -8.11 8.53 -8.56
CA THR A 182 -9.56 8.79 -8.50
C THR A 182 -10.36 7.50 -8.44
N GLY A 183 -9.96 6.47 -9.19
CA GLY A 183 -10.57 5.15 -9.14
C GLY A 183 -10.37 4.46 -7.77
N LEU A 184 -9.13 4.42 -7.28
CA LEU A 184 -8.81 3.85 -5.96
C LEU A 184 -9.60 4.51 -4.84
N ARG A 185 -9.73 5.83 -4.86
CA ARG A 185 -10.50 6.57 -3.85
C ARG A 185 -11.99 6.21 -3.89
N LYS A 186 -12.57 6.07 -5.08
CA LYS A 186 -13.96 5.60 -5.24
C LYS A 186 -14.18 4.19 -4.67
N VAL A 187 -13.16 3.33 -4.76
CA VAL A 187 -13.19 2.00 -4.11
C VAL A 187 -13.15 2.18 -2.60
N ILE A 188 -12.16 2.93 -2.09
CA ILE A 188 -11.96 3.18 -0.66
C ILE A 188 -13.21 3.79 0.01
N ASP A 189 -13.87 4.71 -0.67
CA ASP A 189 -15.05 5.40 -0.12
C ASP A 189 -16.29 4.50 0.03
N LYS A 190 -16.32 3.39 -0.70
CA LYS A 190 -17.42 2.41 -0.69
C LYS A 190 -17.14 1.16 0.16
N LEU A 191 -15.93 1.05 0.74
CA LEU A 191 -15.58 -0.12 1.54
C LEU A 191 -16.46 -0.24 2.77
N GLU A 192 -16.95 -1.45 2.96
CA GLU A 192 -17.70 -1.88 4.14
C GLU A 192 -16.90 -2.93 4.93
N PRO A 193 -17.22 -3.22 6.18
CA PRO A 193 -16.53 -4.25 6.98
C PRO A 193 -16.45 -5.62 6.29
N THR A 194 -17.43 -5.98 5.48
CA THR A 194 -17.48 -7.22 4.69
C THR A 194 -16.44 -7.27 3.55
N ASP A 195 -15.85 -6.14 3.19
CA ASP A 195 -14.79 -6.07 2.18
C ASP A 195 -13.40 -6.30 2.76
N SER A 196 -13.29 -6.36 4.10
CA SER A 196 -12.01 -6.63 4.75
C SER A 196 -11.41 -7.95 4.31
N GLY A 197 -10.13 -7.95 3.97
CA GLY A 197 -9.44 -9.11 3.44
C GLY A 197 -9.72 -9.38 1.96
N ARG A 198 -10.14 -8.38 1.17
CA ARG A 198 -10.33 -8.51 -0.29
C ARG A 198 -9.29 -7.71 -1.06
N PHE A 199 -9.18 -8.02 -2.35
CA PHE A 199 -8.22 -7.40 -3.26
C PHE A 199 -8.95 -6.74 -4.42
N PHE A 200 -8.83 -5.41 -4.56
CA PHE A 200 -9.56 -4.63 -5.56
C PHE A 200 -8.63 -3.96 -6.56
N SER A 201 -9.07 -3.88 -7.80
CA SER A 201 -8.52 -3.01 -8.82
C SER A 201 -9.06 -1.57 -8.66
N HIS A 202 -8.35 -0.60 -9.24
CA HIS A 202 -8.75 0.82 -9.27
C HIS A 202 -10.12 1.07 -9.92
N ASP A 203 -10.63 0.14 -10.72
CA ASP A 203 -11.97 0.21 -11.34
C ASP A 203 -13.06 -0.46 -10.47
N GLY A 204 -12.73 -0.89 -9.27
CA GLY A 204 -13.64 -1.51 -8.31
C GLY A 204 -13.87 -3.00 -8.50
N LYS A 205 -13.25 -3.62 -9.50
CA LYS A 205 -13.35 -5.08 -9.67
C LYS A 205 -12.49 -5.80 -8.66
N GLU A 206 -12.99 -6.88 -8.10
CA GLU A 206 -12.20 -7.78 -7.29
C GLU A 206 -11.20 -8.54 -8.16
N ILE A 207 -9.97 -8.66 -7.66
CA ILE A 207 -8.90 -9.43 -8.29
C ILE A 207 -8.76 -10.74 -7.51
N PRO A 208 -8.69 -11.91 -8.18
CA PRO A 208 -8.43 -13.16 -7.48
C PRO A 208 -7.01 -13.15 -6.88
N TRP A 209 -6.88 -13.87 -5.77
CA TRP A 209 -5.60 -14.02 -5.07
C TRP A 209 -4.52 -14.73 -5.88
#